data_ecda714cbcb66aca2c09ff3edb94dec4
#
_entry.id   ecda714cbcb66aca2c09ff3edb94dec4
#
_cell.length_a   1.000
_cell.length_b   1.000
_cell.length_c   1.000
_cell.angle_alpha   90.00
_cell.angle_beta   90.00
_cell.angle_gamma   90.00
#
_symmetry.space_group_name_H-M   'P 1'
#
loop_
_entity.id
_entity.type
_entity.pdbx_description
1 polymer ?
#
loop_
_entity_poly.entity_id
_entity_poly.type
_entity_poly.pdbx_seq_one_letter_code
_entity_poly.pdbx_strand_id
1 'polypeptide(L)'
;MSAAAPVPGVEVLDERTCWELLRQAPYGRFVVVDADGRPDVFPVNHAVDHGSVLFRTADGGKLAAVASGSPVAFEVDGVSGDLAWSVVLRGVAHQVTRMAELLDTASVHLAPWQAGGKGRFVRVRGDLSGRRFPVTGSGWWAVGPAGPGAPA
;
A
#
# COMPACT_ATOMS: atom_id res chain seq x y z
N MET A 1 -15.85 -6.01 18.40
CA MET A 1 -14.36 -5.91 18.48
C MET A 1 -14.01 -4.76 19.40
N SER A 2 -13.21 -5.01 20.42
CA SER A 2 -12.71 -3.95 21.28
C SER A 2 -11.72 -3.09 20.52
N ALA A 3 -11.95 -1.78 20.48
CA ALA A 3 -10.93 -0.87 19.96
C ALA A 3 -9.70 -0.97 20.87
N ALA A 4 -8.54 -1.17 20.28
CA ALA A 4 -7.30 -1.17 21.03
C ALA A 4 -7.13 0.20 21.73
N ALA A 5 -6.66 0.17 22.97
CA ALA A 5 -6.40 1.41 23.71
C ALA A 5 -5.42 2.30 22.94
N PRO A 6 -5.60 3.63 22.98
CA PRO A 6 -4.70 4.53 22.28
C PRO A 6 -3.28 4.39 22.83
N VAL A 7 -2.32 4.25 21.92
CA VAL A 7 -0.90 4.18 22.29
C VAL A 7 -0.40 5.62 22.46
N PRO A 8 0.23 5.94 23.60
CA PRO A 8 0.76 7.27 23.82
C PRO A 8 1.72 7.72 22.71
N GLY A 9 1.55 8.94 22.21
CA GLY A 9 2.37 9.50 21.14
C GLY A 9 2.00 9.04 19.73
N VAL A 10 1.00 8.18 19.58
CA VAL A 10 0.50 7.75 18.27
C VAL A 10 -0.80 8.50 17.96
N GLU A 11 -0.78 9.24 16.87
CA GLU A 11 -1.96 9.91 16.32
C GLU A 11 -2.67 8.97 15.34
N VAL A 12 -3.96 8.80 15.51
CA VAL A 12 -4.80 8.11 14.53
C VAL A 12 -5.21 9.12 13.45
N LEU A 13 -4.90 8.79 12.20
CA LEU A 13 -5.20 9.65 11.07
C LEU A 13 -6.64 9.46 10.61
N ASP A 14 -7.29 10.56 10.21
CA ASP A 14 -8.59 10.51 9.58
C ASP A 14 -8.50 9.97 8.14
N GLU A 15 -9.64 9.59 7.60
CA GLU A 15 -9.72 8.98 6.26
C GLU A 15 -9.18 9.91 5.16
N ARG A 16 -9.49 11.19 5.24
CA ARG A 16 -9.00 12.18 4.27
C ARG A 16 -7.47 12.24 4.23
N THR A 17 -6.86 12.33 5.40
CA THR A 17 -5.40 12.35 5.54
C THR A 17 -4.77 11.05 5.01
N CYS A 18 -5.39 9.93 5.30
CA CYS A 18 -4.95 8.63 4.77
C CYS A 18 -4.94 8.62 3.22
N TRP A 19 -6.00 9.10 2.58
CA TRP A 19 -6.03 9.20 1.11
C TRP A 19 -5.00 10.18 0.55
N GLU A 20 -4.76 11.30 1.23
CA GLU A 20 -3.72 12.25 0.84
C GLU A 20 -2.33 11.61 0.88
N LEU A 21 -2.02 10.87 1.93
CA LEU A 21 -0.74 10.15 2.06
C LEU A 21 -0.59 9.05 1.00
N LEU A 22 -1.66 8.31 0.72
CA LEU A 22 -1.68 7.32 -0.36
C LEU A 22 -1.39 7.93 -1.72
N ARG A 23 -1.94 9.13 -2.01
CA ARG A 23 -1.67 9.83 -3.27
C ARG A 23 -0.24 10.32 -3.39
N GLN A 24 0.37 10.73 -2.29
CA GLN A 24 1.73 11.26 -2.26
C GLN A 24 2.80 10.16 -2.31
N ALA A 25 2.50 8.97 -1.83
CA ALA A 25 3.44 7.86 -1.82
C ALA A 25 3.71 7.38 -3.25
N PRO A 26 4.98 7.23 -3.66
CA PRO A 26 5.31 6.86 -5.04
C PRO A 26 5.03 5.40 -5.34
N TYR A 27 5.07 4.54 -4.33
CA TYR A 27 4.77 3.11 -4.42
C TYR A 27 4.34 2.58 -3.06
N GLY A 28 3.77 1.40 -3.06
CA GLY A 28 3.36 0.71 -1.84
C GLY A 28 3.59 -0.78 -1.92
N ARG A 29 3.07 -1.49 -0.94
CA ARG A 29 3.17 -2.95 -0.84
C ARG A 29 1.80 -3.56 -0.88
N PHE A 30 1.61 -4.46 -1.83
CA PHE A 30 0.41 -5.27 -1.95
C PHE A 30 0.63 -6.58 -1.23
N VAL A 31 -0.27 -6.92 -0.31
CA VAL A 31 -0.18 -8.07 0.56
C VAL A 31 -1.32 -9.03 0.26
N VAL A 32 -0.99 -10.27 0.02
CA VAL A 32 -1.93 -11.35 -0.28
C VAL A 32 -1.67 -12.54 0.62
N VAL A 33 -2.66 -13.42 0.70
CA VAL A 33 -2.51 -14.75 1.30
C VAL A 33 -2.72 -15.77 0.20
N ASP A 34 -1.77 -16.66 -0.01
CA ASP A 34 -1.85 -17.69 -1.03
C ASP A 34 -2.80 -18.83 -0.64
N ALA A 35 -3.00 -19.78 -1.55
CA ALA A 35 -3.89 -20.92 -1.34
C ALA A 35 -3.47 -21.80 -0.15
N ASP A 36 -2.19 -21.79 0.21
CA ASP A 36 -1.64 -22.53 1.36
C ASP A 36 -1.72 -21.73 2.67
N GLY A 37 -2.33 -20.55 2.65
CA GLY A 37 -2.46 -19.69 3.82
C GLY A 37 -1.20 -18.90 4.15
N ARG A 38 -0.22 -18.83 3.25
CA ARG A 38 1.02 -18.07 3.46
C ARG A 38 0.86 -16.64 2.96
N PRO A 39 1.26 -15.65 3.77
CA PRO A 39 1.29 -14.27 3.31
C PRO A 39 2.43 -14.03 2.32
N ASP A 40 2.18 -13.18 1.34
CA ASP A 40 3.18 -12.72 0.40
C ASP A 40 3.06 -11.21 0.20
N VAL A 41 4.16 -10.54 -0.09
CA VAL A 41 4.25 -9.08 -0.17
C VAL A 41 4.95 -8.67 -1.46
N PHE A 42 4.33 -7.76 -2.19
CA PHE A 42 4.84 -7.27 -3.47
C PHE A 42 4.93 -5.75 -3.50
N PRO A 43 6.09 -5.16 -3.81
CA PRO A 43 6.15 -3.73 -4.11
C PRO A 43 5.46 -3.46 -5.45
N VAL A 44 4.62 -2.44 -5.49
CA VAL A 44 3.90 -2.03 -6.70
C VAL A 44 3.80 -0.51 -6.78
N ASN A 45 3.91 0.03 -7.98
CA ASN A 45 3.50 1.40 -8.24
C ASN A 45 1.98 1.47 -8.23
N HIS A 46 1.42 2.52 -7.68
CA HIS A 46 -0.01 2.66 -7.53
C HIS A 46 -0.50 4.07 -7.86
N ALA A 47 -1.79 4.16 -8.06
CA ALA A 47 -2.52 5.43 -8.12
C ALA A 47 -3.76 5.32 -7.23
N VAL A 48 -4.23 6.45 -6.74
CA VAL A 48 -5.52 6.55 -6.06
C VAL A 48 -6.55 7.01 -7.07
N ASP A 49 -7.62 6.27 -7.18
CA ASP A 49 -8.68 6.52 -8.15
C ASP A 49 -10.04 6.11 -7.59
N HIS A 50 -11.00 7.05 -7.57
CA HIS A 50 -12.37 6.82 -7.10
C HIS A 50 -12.46 6.11 -5.74
N GLY A 51 -11.69 6.56 -4.74
CA GLY A 51 -11.71 5.98 -3.39
C GLY A 51 -11.18 4.54 -3.34
N SER A 52 -10.23 4.23 -4.16
CA SER A 52 -9.57 2.94 -4.25
C SER A 52 -8.10 3.09 -4.64
N VAL A 53 -7.33 2.03 -4.45
CA VAL A 53 -5.97 1.93 -4.94
C VAL A 53 -5.95 1.09 -6.21
N LEU A 54 -5.30 1.62 -7.23
CA LEU A 54 -5.14 0.98 -8.52
C LEU A 54 -3.66 0.71 -8.77
N PHE A 55 -3.32 -0.48 -9.21
CA PHE A 55 -1.97 -0.79 -9.69
C PHE A 55 -2.01 -1.69 -10.93
N ARG A 56 -0.88 -1.77 -11.61
CA ARG A 56 -0.72 -2.57 -12.81
C ARG A 56 0.28 -3.69 -12.57
N THR A 57 -0.04 -4.89 -12.99
CA THR A 57 0.84 -6.04 -12.86
C THR A 57 0.74 -6.98 -14.06
N ALA A 58 1.85 -7.58 -14.42
CA ALA A 58 1.90 -8.71 -15.34
C ALA A 58 2.06 -10.06 -14.61
N ASP A 59 2.20 -10.01 -13.28
CA ASP A 59 2.48 -11.18 -12.45
C ASP A 59 1.24 -12.06 -12.29
N GLY A 60 1.31 -13.29 -12.79
CA GLY A 60 0.22 -14.24 -12.70
C GLY A 60 -0.08 -14.72 -11.26
N GLY A 61 0.91 -14.75 -10.38
CA GLY A 61 0.73 -15.11 -8.97
C GLY A 61 -0.13 -14.11 -8.22
N LYS A 62 0.11 -12.80 -8.43
CA LYS A 62 -0.74 -11.74 -7.87
C LYS A 62 -2.17 -11.84 -8.40
N LEU A 63 -2.33 -12.08 -9.70
CA LEU A 63 -3.65 -12.20 -10.33
C LEU A 63 -4.41 -13.42 -9.83
N ALA A 64 -3.73 -14.54 -9.59
CA ALA A 64 -4.36 -15.73 -9.00
C ALA A 64 -4.86 -15.46 -7.58
N ALA A 65 -4.09 -14.78 -6.76
CA ALA A 65 -4.51 -14.37 -5.41
C ALA A 65 -5.71 -13.42 -5.45
N VAL A 66 -5.73 -12.47 -6.39
CA VAL A 66 -6.87 -11.57 -6.61
C VAL A 66 -8.12 -12.34 -7.04
N ALA A 67 -7.97 -13.31 -7.95
CA ALA A 67 -9.09 -14.12 -8.44
C ALA A 67 -9.74 -14.99 -7.36
N SER A 68 -8.99 -15.36 -6.32
CA SER A 68 -9.55 -16.14 -5.20
C SER A 68 -10.54 -15.38 -4.33
N GLY A 69 -10.58 -14.04 -4.42
CA GLY A 69 -11.44 -13.20 -3.59
C GLY A 69 -11.03 -13.13 -2.12
N SER A 70 -9.87 -13.64 -1.76
CA SER A 70 -9.36 -13.59 -0.40
C SER A 70 -9.07 -12.16 0.04
N PRO A 71 -9.15 -11.85 1.35
CA PRO A 71 -8.77 -10.54 1.85
C PRO A 71 -7.33 -10.18 1.49
N VAL A 72 -7.14 -8.90 1.15
CA VAL A 72 -5.83 -8.34 0.80
C VAL A 72 -5.57 -7.09 1.64
N ALA A 73 -4.33 -6.64 1.63
CA ALA A 73 -3.97 -5.34 2.17
C ALA A 73 -3.06 -4.60 1.19
N PHE A 74 -3.13 -3.28 1.26
CA PHE A 74 -2.19 -2.40 0.58
C PHE A 74 -1.65 -1.41 1.60
N GLU A 75 -0.34 -1.24 1.64
CA GLU A 75 0.32 -0.42 2.66
C GLU A 75 1.28 0.57 2.01
N VAL A 76 1.29 1.77 2.55
CA VAL A 76 2.30 2.78 2.29
C VAL A 76 2.81 3.34 3.60
N ASP A 77 4.06 3.76 3.63
CA ASP A 77 4.66 4.41 4.78
C ASP A 77 5.67 5.48 4.36
N GLY A 78 6.07 6.26 5.33
CA GLY A 78 7.08 7.27 5.10
C GLY A 78 7.51 7.95 6.38
N VAL A 79 8.53 8.77 6.23
CA VAL A 79 9.06 9.62 7.28
C VAL A 79 9.14 11.04 6.74
N SER A 80 8.62 11.99 7.50
CA SER A 80 8.67 13.41 7.18
C SER A 80 9.17 14.16 8.41
N GLY A 81 10.40 14.69 8.35
CA GLY A 81 11.06 15.28 9.49
C GLY A 81 11.27 14.24 10.61
N ASP A 82 10.74 14.53 11.78
CA ASP A 82 10.77 13.64 12.95
C ASP A 82 9.50 12.80 13.14
N LEU A 83 8.62 12.78 12.13
CA LEU A 83 7.39 12.01 12.16
C LEU A 83 7.44 10.87 11.16
N ALA A 84 7.12 9.67 11.62
CA ALA A 84 6.83 8.53 10.77
C ALA A 84 5.32 8.35 10.65
N TRP A 85 4.88 7.81 9.52
CA TRP A 85 3.47 7.52 9.28
C TRP A 85 3.33 6.23 8.47
N SER A 86 2.20 5.57 8.64
CA SER A 86 1.80 4.44 7.83
C SER A 86 0.31 4.47 7.55
N VAL A 87 -0.08 4.00 6.38
CA VAL A 87 -1.47 3.84 5.97
C VAL A 87 -1.67 2.44 5.42
N VAL A 88 -2.69 1.77 5.88
CA VAL A 88 -3.07 0.43 5.42
C VAL A 88 -4.50 0.45 4.92
N LEU A 89 -4.70 -0.03 3.71
CA LEU A 89 -6.01 -0.32 3.13
C LEU A 89 -6.24 -1.83 3.21
N ARG A 90 -7.25 -2.26 3.92
CA ARG A 90 -7.62 -3.68 4.05
C ARG A 90 -8.94 -3.92 3.36
N GLY A 91 -8.99 -4.91 2.52
CA GLY A 91 -10.23 -5.22 1.83
C GLY A 91 -10.10 -6.32 0.80
N VAL A 92 -10.67 -6.08 -0.35
CA VAL A 92 -10.68 -7.02 -1.46
C VAL A 92 -10.09 -6.36 -2.72
N ALA A 93 -9.49 -7.19 -3.56
CA ALA A 93 -8.99 -6.76 -4.84
C ALA A 93 -9.73 -7.46 -5.96
N HIS A 94 -9.88 -6.78 -7.08
CA HIS A 94 -10.40 -7.38 -8.29
C HIS A 94 -9.61 -6.88 -9.50
N GLN A 95 -9.53 -7.75 -10.52
CA GLN A 95 -8.97 -7.34 -11.80
C GLN A 95 -10.00 -6.46 -12.52
N VAL A 96 -9.54 -5.34 -13.06
CA VAL A 96 -10.37 -4.45 -13.86
C VAL A 96 -10.60 -5.08 -15.24
N THR A 97 -11.83 -5.53 -15.51
CA THR A 97 -12.20 -6.24 -16.74
C THR A 97 -13.34 -5.58 -17.50
N ARG A 98 -14.14 -4.74 -16.83
CA ARG A 98 -15.24 -4.04 -17.49
C ARG A 98 -14.71 -2.98 -18.46
N MET A 99 -15.27 -2.91 -19.64
CA MET A 99 -14.82 -1.96 -20.67
C MET A 99 -14.82 -0.50 -20.19
N ALA A 100 -15.85 -0.08 -19.48
CA ALA A 100 -15.93 1.26 -18.93
C ALA A 100 -14.80 1.55 -17.94
N GLU A 101 -14.49 0.61 -17.02
CA GLU A 101 -13.39 0.75 -16.09
C GLU A 101 -12.03 0.74 -16.80
N LEU A 102 -11.85 -0.09 -17.84
CA LEU A 102 -10.62 -0.12 -18.62
C LEU A 102 -10.38 1.19 -19.36
N LEU A 103 -11.41 1.83 -19.86
CA LEU A 103 -11.30 3.15 -20.49
C LEU A 103 -10.92 4.23 -19.49
N ASP A 104 -11.49 4.20 -18.28
CA ASP A 104 -11.13 5.13 -17.20
C ASP A 104 -9.69 4.92 -16.74
N THR A 105 -9.24 3.67 -16.61
CA THR A 105 -7.88 3.36 -16.18
C THR A 105 -6.83 3.59 -17.27
N ALA A 106 -7.20 3.63 -18.52
CA ALA A 106 -6.27 3.91 -19.63
C ALA A 106 -5.62 5.29 -19.53
N SER A 107 -6.24 6.24 -18.83
CA SER A 107 -5.67 7.55 -18.55
C SER A 107 -4.67 7.55 -17.38
N VAL A 108 -4.61 6.48 -16.61
CA VAL A 108 -3.70 6.35 -15.46
C VAL A 108 -2.38 5.76 -15.92
N HIS A 109 -1.33 6.56 -15.86
CA HIS A 109 0.02 6.13 -16.25
C HIS A 109 0.68 5.37 -15.10
N LEU A 110 0.51 4.06 -15.09
CA LEU A 110 1.16 3.16 -14.13
C LEU A 110 2.08 2.18 -14.85
N ALA A 111 3.34 2.18 -14.47
CA ALA A 111 4.30 1.19 -14.94
C ALA A 111 4.36 0.00 -13.97
N PRO A 112 4.40 -1.25 -14.47
CA PRO A 112 4.69 -2.39 -13.62
C PRO A 112 6.16 -2.38 -13.17
N TRP A 113 6.45 -2.92 -12.01
CA TRP A 113 7.82 -3.06 -11.51
C TRP A 113 8.66 -4.02 -12.34
N GLN A 114 8.02 -5.00 -12.97
CA GLN A 114 8.69 -5.94 -13.85
C GLN A 114 8.48 -5.56 -15.31
N ALA A 115 9.55 -5.60 -16.08
CA ALA A 115 9.49 -5.38 -17.50
C ALA A 115 8.87 -6.60 -18.21
N GLY A 116 8.03 -6.35 -19.19
CA GLY A 116 7.48 -7.34 -20.10
C GLY A 116 5.98 -7.58 -19.95
N GLY A 117 5.30 -7.71 -21.09
CA GLY A 117 3.89 -8.05 -21.21
C GLY A 117 2.90 -6.90 -21.06
N LYS A 118 1.68 -7.12 -21.50
CA LYS A 118 0.55 -6.22 -21.28
C LYS A 118 0.11 -6.34 -19.84
N GLY A 119 0.45 -5.37 -18.99
CA GLY A 119 0.03 -5.37 -17.60
C GLY A 119 -1.49 -5.29 -17.46
N ARG A 120 -1.99 -5.94 -16.42
CA ARG A 120 -3.40 -5.92 -16.05
C ARG A 120 -3.60 -4.99 -14.87
N PHE A 121 -4.72 -4.28 -14.85
CA PHE A 121 -5.07 -3.40 -13.76
C PHE A 121 -5.78 -4.17 -12.66
N VAL A 122 -5.37 -3.90 -11.43
CA VAL A 122 -5.99 -4.44 -10.21
C VAL A 122 -6.43 -3.27 -9.35
N ARG A 123 -7.65 -3.34 -8.84
CA ARG A 123 -8.25 -2.34 -7.97
C ARG A 123 -8.47 -2.92 -6.59
N VAL A 124 -8.01 -2.22 -5.57
CA VAL A 124 -8.19 -2.59 -4.16
C VAL A 124 -9.15 -1.60 -3.50
N ARG A 125 -10.17 -2.13 -2.84
CA ARG A 125 -11.16 -1.38 -2.06
C ARG A 125 -11.27 -1.95 -0.67
N GLY A 126 -11.54 -1.08 0.30
CA GLY A 126 -11.72 -1.51 1.68
C GLY A 126 -11.64 -0.37 2.66
N ASP A 127 -11.27 -0.72 3.88
CA ASP A 127 -11.20 0.19 5.01
C ASP A 127 -9.77 0.70 5.20
N LEU A 128 -9.65 2.00 5.45
CA LEU A 128 -8.38 2.66 5.73
C LEU A 128 -8.10 2.72 7.22
N SER A 129 -6.84 2.52 7.58
CA SER A 129 -6.30 2.89 8.88
C SER A 129 -4.95 3.57 8.69
N GLY A 130 -4.74 4.66 9.39
CA GLY A 130 -3.50 5.41 9.33
C GLY A 130 -3.03 5.85 10.69
N ARG A 131 -1.72 5.92 10.85
CA ARG A 131 -1.06 6.32 12.10
C ARG A 131 0.12 7.23 11.80
N ARG A 132 0.34 8.16 12.71
CA ARG A 132 1.51 9.04 12.72
C ARG A 132 2.11 9.04 14.10
N PHE A 133 3.43 9.00 14.19
CA PHE A 133 4.13 8.94 15.46
C PHE A 133 5.53 9.58 15.36
N PRO A 134 6.04 10.16 16.46
CA PRO A 134 7.39 10.69 16.47
C PRO A 134 8.43 9.59 16.29
N VAL A 135 9.42 9.85 15.45
CA VAL A 135 10.63 9.02 15.37
C VAL A 135 11.60 9.56 16.42
N THR A 136 11.62 8.94 17.59
CA THR A 136 12.54 9.33 18.67
C THR A 136 13.66 8.31 18.79
N GLY A 137 14.89 8.80 18.67
CA GLY A 137 16.10 7.98 18.88
C GLY A 137 16.44 7.06 17.71
N SER A 138 17.41 6.22 17.94
CA SER A 138 17.87 5.19 16.98
C SER A 138 16.92 3.98 16.98
N GLY A 139 15.67 4.20 16.59
CA GLY A 139 14.76 3.08 16.33
C GLY A 139 15.31 2.21 15.22
N TRP A 140 15.24 0.90 15.40
CA TRP A 140 15.75 -0.07 14.42
C TRP A 140 15.12 0.07 13.01
N TRP A 141 13.99 0.75 12.91
CA TRP A 141 13.35 1.06 11.63
C TRP A 141 13.86 2.37 11.01
N ALA A 142 14.60 3.17 11.78
CA ALA A 142 15.22 4.40 11.28
C ALA A 142 16.57 4.11 10.60
N VAL A 143 16.64 3.03 9.82
CA VAL A 143 17.84 2.70 9.07
C VAL A 143 17.89 3.53 7.80
N GLY A 144 18.13 4.84 8.00
CA GLY A 144 18.81 5.58 6.96
C GLY A 144 20.30 5.23 7.01
N PRO A 145 21.07 5.45 5.94
CA PRO A 145 22.51 5.25 5.99
C PRO A 145 23.06 6.05 7.17
N ALA A 146 23.81 5.38 8.04
CA ALA A 146 24.48 6.04 9.14
C ALA A 146 25.28 7.21 8.58
N GLY A 147 24.89 8.43 8.96
CA GLY A 147 25.64 9.61 8.56
C GLY A 147 27.10 9.46 9.01
N PRO A 148 28.06 10.09 8.31
CA PRO A 148 29.47 10.03 8.70
C PRO A 148 29.61 10.62 10.11
N GLY A 149 29.88 9.76 11.11
CA GLY A 149 30.11 10.20 12.50
C GLY A 149 29.42 9.37 13.59
N ALA A 150 28.70 8.31 13.27
CA ALA A 150 28.22 7.40 14.32
C ALA A 150 29.41 6.56 14.83
N PRO A 151 29.72 6.58 16.15
CA PRO A 151 30.76 5.70 16.68
C PRO A 151 30.34 4.24 16.53
N ALA A 152 31.33 3.43 16.24
CA ALA A 152 31.18 2.00 16.10
C ALA A 152 30.68 1.32 17.38
#